data_4bfac91a30b30b982eefbd2c05735751
#
_entry.id   4bfac91a30b30b982eefbd2c05735751
#
_cell.length_a   1.000
_cell.length_b   1.000
_cell.length_c   1.000
_cell.angle_alpha   90.00
_cell.angle_beta   90.00
_cell.angle_gamma   90.00
#
_symmetry.space_group_name_H-M   'P 1'
#
loop_
_entity.id
_entity.type
_entity.pdbx_description
1 polymer ?
#
loop_
_entity_poly.entity_id
_entity_poly.type
_entity_poly.pdbx_seq_one_letter_code
_entity_poly.pdbx_strand_id
1 'polypeptide(L)'
;MTDRIREIYNNDDILFSNYTIFHAGTILKPHKDPNILREPYKRIQIPLRVPDKNLCYMQWIDRCVKNESQIKWEEGKPQVCKVMHYIHEAFNLSNKPLEILFVDVKLGAEVVINK
;
A
#
# COMPACT_ATOMS: atom_id res chain seq x y z
N MET A 1 13.47 -0.29 -8.93
CA MET A 1 12.14 -0.15 -8.33
C MET A 1 11.88 1.23 -7.79
N THR A 2 12.77 1.80 -7.03
CA THR A 2 12.71 3.21 -6.63
C THR A 2 12.66 4.16 -7.83
N ASP A 3 13.27 3.80 -8.95
CA ASP A 3 13.28 4.63 -10.16
C ASP A 3 11.89 4.79 -10.79
N ARG A 4 11.06 3.75 -10.75
CA ARG A 4 9.71 3.82 -11.29
C ARG A 4 8.80 4.74 -10.46
N ILE A 5 9.02 4.81 -9.16
CA ILE A 5 8.29 5.74 -8.29
C ILE A 5 8.74 7.17 -8.56
N ARG A 6 10.04 7.37 -8.79
CA ARG A 6 10.60 8.68 -9.15
C ARG A 6 10.09 9.18 -10.49
N GLU A 7 9.64 8.29 -11.37
CA GLU A 7 8.97 8.65 -12.62
C GLU A 7 7.55 9.17 -12.39
N ILE A 8 6.91 8.75 -11.28
CA ILE A 8 5.53 9.12 -10.96
C ILE A 8 5.48 10.31 -10.01
N TYR A 9 6.38 10.36 -9.02
CA TYR A 9 6.45 11.42 -8.04
C TYR A 9 7.79 12.14 -8.08
N ASN A 10 7.76 13.43 -7.80
CA ASN A 10 8.98 14.20 -7.63
C ASN A 10 9.76 13.66 -6.42
N ASN A 11 11.09 13.54 -6.54
CA ASN A 11 11.95 13.03 -5.48
C ASN A 11 11.77 13.75 -4.14
N ASP A 12 11.56 15.06 -4.20
CA ASP A 12 11.38 15.90 -3.00
C ASP A 12 10.08 15.60 -2.26
N ASP A 13 9.10 14.97 -2.94
CA ASP A 13 7.80 14.63 -2.36
C ASP A 13 7.79 13.25 -1.72
N ILE A 14 8.79 12.42 -2.00
CA ILE A 14 8.91 11.08 -1.43
C ILE A 14 9.62 11.17 -0.08
N LEU A 15 8.92 10.86 0.99
CA LEU A 15 9.44 10.93 2.36
C LEU A 15 10.08 9.62 2.80
N PHE A 16 9.50 8.50 2.37
CA PHE A 16 9.96 7.17 2.80
C PHE A 16 9.44 6.13 1.83
N SER A 17 10.20 5.06 1.65
CA SER A 17 9.76 3.89 0.90
C SER A 17 10.20 2.61 1.59
N ASN A 18 9.37 1.58 1.52
CA ASN A 18 9.65 0.29 2.14
C ASN A 18 9.14 -0.84 1.24
N TYR A 19 10.05 -1.71 0.85
CA TYR A 19 9.73 -2.94 0.13
C TYR A 19 9.39 -4.03 1.15
N THR A 20 8.19 -4.59 1.05
CA THR A 20 7.70 -5.58 1.99
C THR A 20 7.33 -6.87 1.28
N ILE A 21 7.78 -7.98 1.84
CA ILE A 21 7.42 -9.32 1.39
C ILE A 21 6.49 -9.93 2.44
N PHE A 22 5.29 -10.29 2.00
CA PHE A 22 4.38 -11.11 2.79
C PHE A 22 4.52 -12.54 2.35
N HIS A 23 5.15 -13.37 3.18
CA HIS A 23 5.34 -14.77 2.85
C HIS A 23 4.01 -15.52 2.72
N ALA A 24 4.03 -16.67 2.07
CA ALA A 24 2.86 -17.52 1.91
C ALA A 24 2.17 -17.77 3.26
N GLY A 25 0.87 -17.60 3.32
CA GLY A 25 0.08 -17.80 4.53
C GLY A 25 0.15 -16.69 5.56
N THR A 26 0.75 -15.54 5.24
CA THR A 26 0.82 -14.39 6.16
C THR A 26 -0.55 -13.78 6.38
N ILE A 27 -0.89 -13.58 7.65
CA ILE A 27 -2.09 -12.85 8.07
C ILE A 27 -1.64 -11.74 9.01
N LEU A 28 -1.91 -10.50 8.63
CA LEU A 28 -1.74 -9.36 9.50
C LEU A 28 -3.04 -9.08 10.25
N LYS A 29 -2.99 -9.18 11.58
CA LYS A 29 -4.15 -8.96 12.44
C LYS A 29 -4.68 -7.53 12.32
N PRO A 30 -5.94 -7.27 12.70
CA PRO A 30 -6.50 -5.93 12.66
C PRO A 30 -5.62 -4.91 13.40
N HIS A 31 -5.28 -3.82 12.71
CA HIS A 31 -4.41 -2.77 13.24
C HIS A 31 -4.56 -1.49 12.41
N LYS A 32 -4.02 -0.40 12.96
CA LYS A 32 -3.74 0.81 12.21
C LYS A 32 -2.24 0.90 11.98
N ASP A 33 -1.82 1.34 10.81
CA ASP A 33 -0.41 1.60 10.58
C ASP A 33 0.03 2.79 11.43
N PRO A 34 1.22 2.74 12.04
CA PRO A 34 1.71 3.85 12.85
C PRO A 34 2.02 5.07 11.98
N ASN A 35 1.64 6.25 12.48
CA ASN A 35 1.98 7.52 11.87
C ASN A 35 3.32 7.99 12.46
N ILE A 36 4.43 7.65 11.81
CA ILE A 36 5.78 7.84 12.33
C ILE A 36 6.52 9.04 11.74
N LEU A 37 6.01 9.64 10.68
CA LEU A 37 6.65 10.78 10.05
C LEU A 37 6.14 12.09 10.67
N ARG A 38 7.03 13.09 10.72
CA ARG A 38 6.72 14.38 11.38
C ARG A 38 5.81 15.28 10.55
N GLU A 39 5.93 15.21 9.22
CA GLU A 39 5.09 16.01 8.33
C GLU A 39 3.90 15.22 7.81
N PRO A 40 2.79 15.87 7.44
CA PRO A 40 1.63 15.17 6.87
C PRO A 40 2.00 14.42 5.60
N TYR A 41 1.52 13.18 5.47
CA TYR A 41 1.81 12.33 4.33
C TYR A 41 0.66 11.38 4.04
N LYS A 42 0.68 10.82 2.84
CA LYS A 42 -0.20 9.72 2.44
C LYS A 42 0.62 8.49 2.07
N ARG A 43 0.10 7.31 2.36
CA ARG A 43 0.75 6.05 2.05
C ARG A 43 0.16 5.45 0.78
N ILE A 44 1.05 5.13 -0.15
CA ILE A 44 0.71 4.51 -1.42
C ILE A 44 1.21 3.08 -1.37
N GLN A 45 0.34 2.15 -1.75
CA GLN A 45 0.68 0.74 -1.88
C GLN A 45 0.83 0.43 -3.36
N ILE A 46 1.99 -0.08 -3.74
CA ILE A 46 2.28 -0.50 -5.12
C ILE A 46 2.55 -1.99 -5.11
N PRO A 47 1.56 -2.81 -5.50
CA PRO A 47 1.78 -4.25 -5.61
C PRO A 47 2.76 -4.56 -6.74
N LEU A 48 3.85 -5.23 -6.41
CA LEU A 48 4.89 -5.61 -7.36
C LEU A 48 4.70 -7.03 -7.86
N ARG A 49 4.26 -7.93 -6.99
CA ARG A 49 3.94 -9.31 -7.32
C ARG A 49 2.75 -9.75 -6.50
N VAL A 50 1.68 -10.14 -7.19
CA VAL A 50 0.46 -10.67 -6.59
C VAL A 50 0.28 -12.09 -7.13
N PRO A 51 0.65 -13.12 -6.35
CA PRO A 51 0.62 -14.50 -6.83
C PRO A 51 -0.78 -15.01 -7.15
N ASP A 52 -1.79 -14.54 -6.42
CA ASP A 52 -3.19 -14.86 -6.67
C ASP A 52 -4.06 -13.70 -6.22
N LYS A 53 -4.69 -13.04 -7.18
CA LYS A 53 -5.50 -11.84 -6.92
C LYS A 53 -6.74 -12.11 -6.05
N ASN A 54 -7.16 -13.35 -5.91
CA ASN A 54 -8.30 -13.71 -5.08
C ASN A 54 -7.90 -14.07 -3.63
N LEU A 55 -6.62 -14.37 -3.41
CA LEU A 55 -6.10 -14.80 -2.13
C LEU A 55 -5.20 -13.76 -1.45
N CYS A 56 -4.92 -12.66 -2.13
CA CYS A 56 -4.09 -11.57 -1.63
C CYS A 56 -4.91 -10.29 -1.57
N TYR A 57 -5.25 -9.84 -0.37
CA TYR A 57 -6.10 -8.68 -0.21
C TYR A 57 -5.96 -8.05 1.17
N MET A 58 -6.43 -6.81 1.29
CA MET A 58 -6.57 -6.08 2.53
C MET A 58 -8.06 -5.91 2.82
N GLN A 59 -8.44 -5.94 4.10
CA GLN A 59 -9.82 -5.80 4.51
C GLN A 59 -9.96 -4.72 5.58
N TRP A 60 -10.91 -3.81 5.37
CA TRP A 60 -11.25 -2.79 6.34
C TRP A 60 -12.14 -3.36 7.43
N ILE A 61 -11.80 -3.06 8.67
CA ILE A 61 -12.62 -3.40 9.84
C ILE A 61 -13.55 -2.23 10.21
N ASP A 62 -13.05 -1.00 10.04
CA ASP A 62 -13.82 0.20 10.33
C ASP A 62 -14.95 0.39 9.33
N ARG A 63 -16.18 0.51 9.84
CA ARG A 63 -17.39 0.71 9.04
C ARG A 63 -17.48 2.08 8.38
N CYS A 64 -16.57 2.99 8.71
CA CYS A 64 -16.50 4.33 8.12
C CYS A 64 -15.98 4.33 6.68
N VAL A 65 -15.37 3.23 6.25
CA VAL A 65 -14.92 3.09 4.86
C VAL A 65 -16.09 2.54 4.05
N LYS A 66 -16.81 3.46 3.42
CA LYS A 66 -17.98 3.12 2.62
C LYS A 66 -17.59 2.36 1.35
N ASN A 67 -18.43 1.39 1.00
CA ASN A 67 -18.49 0.72 -0.31
C ASN A 67 -17.41 -0.31 -0.62
N GLU A 68 -16.30 -0.39 0.11
CA GLU A 68 -15.29 -1.40 -0.11
C GLU A 68 -14.87 -2.03 1.20
N SER A 69 -15.35 -3.26 1.45
CA SER A 69 -14.90 -4.03 2.60
C SER A 69 -13.51 -4.63 2.35
N GLN A 70 -13.15 -4.86 1.09
CA GLN A 70 -11.89 -5.45 0.69
C GLN A 70 -11.22 -4.64 -0.40
N ILE A 71 -9.89 -4.57 -0.33
CA ILE A 71 -9.07 -4.03 -1.40
C ILE A 71 -8.25 -5.17 -1.97
N LYS A 72 -8.51 -5.53 -3.22
CA LYS A 72 -7.74 -6.53 -3.94
C LYS A 72 -6.57 -5.84 -4.63
N TRP A 73 -5.37 -6.30 -4.35
CA TRP A 73 -4.19 -5.76 -4.98
C TRP A 73 -4.05 -6.27 -6.42
N GLU A 74 -3.72 -5.36 -7.31
CA GLU A 74 -3.40 -5.66 -8.70
C GLU A 74 -1.96 -5.24 -9.00
N GLU A 75 -1.21 -6.11 -9.65
CA GLU A 75 0.19 -5.82 -9.98
C GLU A 75 0.33 -4.52 -10.77
N GLY A 76 1.26 -3.67 -10.31
CA GLY A 76 1.58 -2.42 -10.96
C GLY A 76 0.57 -1.30 -10.78
N LYS A 77 -0.53 -1.52 -10.05
CA LYS A 77 -1.53 -0.48 -9.80
C LYS A 77 -1.36 0.16 -8.43
N PRO A 78 -0.85 1.39 -8.35
CA PRO A 78 -0.74 2.11 -7.09
C PRO A 78 -2.12 2.42 -6.52
N GLN A 79 -2.25 2.30 -5.20
CA GLN A 79 -3.46 2.68 -4.48
C GLN A 79 -3.10 3.48 -3.25
N VAL A 80 -3.81 4.59 -3.04
CA VAL A 80 -3.71 5.36 -1.80
C VAL A 80 -4.69 4.76 -0.80
N CYS A 81 -4.17 4.23 0.30
CA CYS A 81 -4.98 3.61 1.32
C CYS A 81 -4.83 4.34 2.65
N LYS A 82 -5.95 4.63 3.30
CA LYS A 82 -5.97 5.34 4.59
C LYS A 82 -5.67 4.39 5.75
N VAL A 83 -4.56 3.67 5.64
CA VAL A 83 -4.16 2.62 6.58
C VAL A 83 -3.75 3.14 7.96
N MET A 84 -3.42 4.43 8.05
CA MET A 84 -3.08 5.08 9.31
C MET A 84 -4.31 5.60 10.06
N HIS A 85 -5.44 5.72 9.37
CA HIS A 85 -6.67 6.28 9.92
C HIS A 85 -7.69 5.22 10.32
N TYR A 86 -7.71 4.09 9.62
CA TYR A 86 -8.73 3.06 9.79
C TYR A 86 -8.10 1.70 10.08
N ILE A 87 -8.78 0.95 10.95
CA ILE A 87 -8.35 -0.41 11.30
C ILE A 87 -8.55 -1.33 10.10
N HIS A 88 -7.50 -2.06 9.77
CA HIS A 88 -7.49 -2.98 8.64
C HIS A 88 -6.71 -4.24 8.98
N GLU A 89 -6.90 -5.27 8.17
CA GLU A 89 -6.14 -6.50 8.21
C GLU A 89 -5.69 -6.85 6.80
N ALA A 90 -4.65 -7.68 6.67
CA ALA A 90 -4.10 -8.04 5.37
C ALA A 90 -3.81 -9.53 5.31
N PHE A 91 -3.96 -10.09 4.11
CA PHE A 91 -3.86 -11.53 3.88
C PHE A 91 -3.04 -11.86 2.65
N ASN A 92 -2.14 -12.82 2.81
CA ASN A 92 -1.60 -13.57 1.69
C ASN A 92 -1.95 -15.05 1.92
N LEU A 93 -3.09 -15.48 1.42
CA LEU A 93 -3.58 -16.84 1.58
C LEU A 93 -3.08 -17.77 0.47
N SER A 94 -2.23 -17.26 -0.43
CA SER A 94 -1.62 -18.05 -1.49
C SER A 94 -0.41 -18.83 -0.97
N ASN A 95 0.16 -19.66 -1.83
CA ASN A 95 1.34 -20.47 -1.51
C ASN A 95 2.65 -19.83 -2.02
N LYS A 96 2.63 -18.56 -2.41
CA LYS A 96 3.80 -17.83 -2.91
C LYS A 96 3.90 -16.46 -2.25
N PRO A 97 5.08 -15.83 -2.24
CA PRO A 97 5.25 -14.52 -1.65
C PRO A 97 4.46 -13.43 -2.39
N LEU A 98 3.87 -12.52 -1.61
CA LEU A 98 3.25 -11.29 -2.07
C LEU A 98 4.25 -10.16 -1.82
N GLU A 99 4.53 -9.35 -2.83
CA GLU A 99 5.51 -8.28 -2.75
C GLU A 99 4.83 -6.93 -2.98
N ILE A 100 4.92 -6.04 -2.00
CA ILE A 100 4.32 -4.71 -2.04
C ILE A 100 5.37 -3.67 -1.69
N LEU A 101 5.43 -2.61 -2.49
CA LEU A 101 6.22 -1.43 -2.18
C LEU A 101 5.30 -0.39 -1.55
N PHE A 102 5.66 0.05 -0.35
CA PHE A 102 4.98 1.14 0.33
C PHE A 102 5.77 2.42 0.12
N VAL A 103 5.08 3.49 -0.29
CA VAL A 103 5.69 4.79 -0.52
C VAL A 103 4.90 5.85 0.23
N ASP A 104 5.58 6.56 1.11
CA ASP A 104 4.99 7.70 1.82
C ASP A 104 5.41 8.98 1.12
N VAL A 105 4.43 9.74 0.66
CA VAL A 105 4.64 11.00 -0.05
C VAL A 105 3.97 12.15 0.69
N LYS A 106 4.48 13.35 0.48
CA LYS A 106 3.90 14.56 1.07
C LYS A 106 2.43 14.68 0.72
N LEU A 107 1.64 15.08 1.70
CA LEU A 107 0.23 15.35 1.47
C LEU A 107 0.10 16.48 0.45
N GLY A 108 -0.72 16.27 -0.59
CA GLY A 108 -0.82 17.20 -1.70
C GLY A 108 0.15 16.97 -2.85
N ALA A 109 1.07 16.00 -2.72
CA ALA A 109 1.95 15.63 -3.83
C ALA A 109 1.14 15.19 -5.05
N GLU A 110 1.49 15.71 -6.20
CA GLU A 110 0.82 15.39 -7.46
C GLU A 110 1.60 14.33 -8.23
N VAL A 111 0.86 13.50 -8.95
CA VAL A 111 1.45 12.55 -9.89
C VAL A 111 2.06 13.34 -11.05
N VAL A 112 3.36 13.20 -11.22
CA VAL A 112 4.06 13.78 -12.36
C VAL A 112 4.18 12.68 -13.41
N ILE A 113 3.49 12.86 -14.53
CA ILE A 113 3.61 11.94 -15.65
C ILE A 113 4.83 12.36 -16.46
N ASN A 114 5.93 11.69 -16.23
CA ASN A 114 7.11 11.83 -17.06
C ASN A 114 6.93 10.95 -18.29
N LYS A 115 6.73 11.61 -19.38
CA LYS A 115 6.72 10.91 -20.68
C LYS A 115 8.14 10.68 -21.19
#